data_be43cc4e2296f22b8ed558b6e2bbdb73
#
_entry.id   be43cc4e2296f22b8ed558b6e2bbdb73
#
_cell.length_a   1.000
_cell.length_b   1.000
_cell.length_c   1.000
_cell.angle_alpha   90.00
_cell.angle_beta   90.00
_cell.angle_gamma   90.00
#
_symmetry.space_group_name_H-M   'P 1'
#
loop_
_entity.id
_entity.type
_entity.pdbx_description
1 polymer ?
#
loop_
_entity_poly.entity_id
_entity_poly.type
_entity_poly.pdbx_seq_one_letter_code
_entity_poly.pdbx_strand_id
1 'polypeptide(L)'
;MAALVYICAFAPEDGDTTLVDQNKYPATPIFQHIEVTDGRIWLRPSGVPEFAGDLPEPEQQLVWATQMAPLADLFGQPVPGAAWKLKPTSYIVGTEDRTIQPELQRFLAKRMNAKVTELASSHVPMLSQPRRVYEVIRDAAGNIQRRAA
;
A
#
# COMPACT_ATOMS: atom_id res chain seq x y z
N MET A 1 -17.74 -9.91 -1.34
CA MET A 1 -16.25 -9.89 -1.14
C MET A 1 -15.88 -11.00 -0.16
N ALA A 2 -14.98 -11.88 -0.55
CA ALA A 2 -14.68 -13.12 0.19
C ALA A 2 -13.36 -13.06 0.98
N ALA A 3 -12.36 -12.33 0.53
CA ALA A 3 -11.10 -12.05 1.23
C ALA A 3 -10.55 -10.67 0.83
N LEU A 4 -9.53 -10.22 1.55
CA LEU A 4 -8.83 -8.96 1.31
C LEU A 4 -7.34 -9.25 1.06
N VAL A 5 -6.74 -8.52 0.14
CA VAL A 5 -5.29 -8.49 -0.06
C VAL A 5 -4.83 -7.04 -0.01
N TYR A 6 -4.03 -6.73 0.98
CA TYR A 6 -3.38 -5.43 1.13
C TYR A 6 -1.98 -5.51 0.51
N ILE A 7 -1.61 -4.51 -0.26
CA ILE A 7 -0.30 -4.43 -0.94
C ILE A 7 0.29 -3.08 -0.60
N CYS A 8 1.32 -3.03 0.25
CA CYS A 8 1.96 -1.78 0.68
C CYS A 8 0.93 -0.70 1.07
N ALA A 9 -0.07 -1.04 1.87
CA ALA A 9 -1.27 -0.23 2.02
C ALA A 9 -1.59 0.13 3.48
N PHE A 10 -2.27 1.24 3.68
CA PHE A 10 -2.87 1.57 4.97
C PHE A 10 -4.08 0.66 5.28
N ALA A 11 -4.33 0.45 6.56
CA ALA A 11 -5.46 -0.33 7.06
C ALA A 11 -5.99 0.30 8.36
N PRO A 12 -6.63 1.47 8.29
CA PRO A 12 -7.11 2.18 9.47
C PRO A 12 -8.18 1.38 10.23
N GLU A 13 -8.35 1.73 11.48
CA GLU A 13 -9.47 1.28 12.32
C GLU A 13 -10.77 1.99 11.88
N ASP A 14 -11.89 1.46 12.35
CA ASP A 14 -13.20 2.09 12.10
C ASP A 14 -13.24 3.50 12.70
N GLY A 15 -13.55 4.49 11.88
CA GLY A 15 -13.57 5.91 12.24
C GLY A 15 -12.20 6.60 12.27
N ASP A 16 -11.10 5.87 12.12
CA ASP A 16 -9.76 6.44 12.02
C ASP A 16 -9.44 6.92 10.59
N THR A 17 -8.51 7.86 10.50
CA THR A 17 -7.90 8.26 9.23
C THR A 17 -6.59 7.47 9.00
N THR A 18 -6.09 7.46 7.78
CA THR A 18 -4.79 6.83 7.49
C THR A 18 -3.63 7.52 8.23
N LEU A 19 -3.79 8.81 8.57
CA LEU A 19 -2.78 9.61 9.28
C LEU A 19 -2.59 9.17 10.74
N VAL A 20 -3.58 8.55 11.38
CA VAL A 20 -3.50 8.12 12.79
C VAL A 20 -2.32 7.17 13.00
N ASP A 21 -2.16 6.18 12.13
CA ASP A 21 -1.05 5.24 12.22
C ASP A 21 0.24 5.80 11.59
N GLN A 22 0.12 6.53 10.47
CA GLN A 22 1.25 7.18 9.80
C GLN A 22 2.06 8.06 10.76
N ASN A 23 1.39 8.87 11.57
CA ASN A 23 2.01 9.82 12.49
C ASN A 23 2.75 9.17 13.68
N LYS A 24 2.63 7.86 13.87
CA LYS A 24 3.38 7.11 14.88
C LYS A 24 4.78 6.71 14.42
N TYR A 25 5.10 6.92 13.13
CA TYR A 25 6.36 6.53 12.49
C TYR A 25 7.05 7.75 11.88
N PRO A 26 8.38 7.73 11.73
CA PRO A 26 9.09 8.80 11.05
C PRO A 26 8.54 9.03 9.63
N ALA A 27 8.52 10.29 9.21
CA ALA A 27 8.12 10.61 7.84
C ALA A 27 9.06 9.93 6.82
N THR A 28 8.48 9.35 5.79
CA THR A 28 9.24 8.75 4.70
C THR A 28 9.73 9.81 3.71
N PRO A 29 10.78 9.52 2.92
CA PRO A 29 11.33 10.48 1.96
C PRO A 29 10.32 11.01 0.95
N ILE A 30 9.29 10.23 0.58
CA ILE A 30 8.26 10.62 -0.39
C ILE A 30 7.65 12.00 -0.09
N PHE A 31 7.49 12.34 1.20
CA PHE A 31 6.86 13.61 1.60
C PHE A 31 7.62 14.87 1.16
N GLN A 32 8.91 14.76 0.85
CA GLN A 32 9.71 15.86 0.33
C GLN A 32 9.48 16.09 -1.18
N HIS A 33 8.82 15.15 -1.84
CA HIS A 33 8.65 15.09 -3.29
C HIS A 33 7.20 15.20 -3.74
N ILE A 34 6.28 15.43 -2.82
CA ILE A 34 4.87 15.67 -3.15
C ILE A 34 4.58 17.17 -3.17
N GLU A 35 3.59 17.55 -3.97
CA GLU A 35 3.03 18.90 -3.99
C GLU A 35 1.51 18.84 -4.03
N VAL A 36 0.87 19.87 -3.47
CA VAL A 36 -0.58 20.01 -3.53
C VAL A 36 -0.92 21.14 -4.50
N THR A 37 -1.60 20.79 -5.58
CA THR A 37 -2.07 21.72 -6.60
C THR A 37 -3.53 21.39 -6.94
N ASP A 38 -4.38 22.41 -6.96
CA ASP A 38 -5.83 22.29 -7.21
C ASP A 38 -6.52 21.24 -6.31
N GLY A 39 -6.11 21.19 -5.03
CA GLY A 39 -6.64 20.27 -4.03
C GLY A 39 -6.26 18.80 -4.25
N ARG A 40 -5.26 18.52 -5.07
CA ARG A 40 -4.76 17.18 -5.37
C ARG A 40 -3.29 17.04 -5.00
N ILE A 41 -2.91 15.83 -4.59
CA ILE A 41 -1.52 15.47 -4.28
C ILE A 41 -0.85 14.91 -5.54
N TRP A 42 0.20 15.57 -5.98
CA TRP A 42 1.03 15.16 -7.11
C TRP A 42 2.40 14.72 -6.64
N LEU A 43 2.90 13.64 -7.24
CA LEU A 43 4.29 13.22 -7.07
C LEU A 43 5.15 13.94 -8.09
N ARG A 44 6.20 14.64 -7.62
CA ARG A 44 7.20 15.23 -8.51
C ARG A 44 8.06 14.16 -9.17
N PRO A 45 8.66 14.41 -10.34
CA PRO A 45 9.59 13.46 -10.99
C PRO A 45 10.69 12.97 -10.05
N SER A 46 11.24 13.85 -9.20
CA SER A 46 12.28 13.51 -8.21
C SER A 46 11.81 12.55 -7.10
N GLY A 47 10.52 12.34 -6.94
CA GLY A 47 9.95 11.42 -5.95
C GLY A 47 9.67 10.02 -6.49
N VAL A 48 9.76 9.81 -7.80
CA VAL A 48 9.49 8.49 -8.39
C VAL A 48 10.45 7.42 -7.87
N PRO A 49 11.75 7.68 -7.65
CA PRO A 49 12.63 6.70 -7.00
C PRO A 49 12.22 6.31 -5.58
N GLU A 50 11.49 7.18 -4.85
CA GLU A 50 10.98 6.86 -3.51
C GLU A 50 9.71 6.00 -3.56
N PHE A 51 8.99 6.06 -4.67
CA PHE A 51 7.74 5.33 -4.92
C PHE A 51 7.96 4.01 -5.66
N ALA A 52 8.84 4.00 -6.66
CA ALA A 52 9.03 2.92 -7.61
C ALA A 52 10.53 2.67 -7.92
N GLY A 53 11.40 2.81 -6.90
CA GLY A 53 12.85 2.82 -7.08
C GLY A 53 13.46 1.48 -7.49
N ASP A 54 12.73 0.38 -7.36
CA ASP A 54 13.15 -0.96 -7.81
C ASP A 54 12.81 -1.24 -9.29
N LEU A 55 12.17 -0.27 -10.00
CA LEU A 55 11.93 -0.35 -11.43
C LEU A 55 13.08 0.28 -12.26
N PRO A 56 13.32 -0.20 -13.49
CA PRO A 56 14.18 0.48 -14.44
C PRO A 56 13.70 1.92 -14.74
N GLU A 57 14.63 2.82 -15.05
CA GLU A 57 14.32 4.25 -15.28
C GLU A 57 13.19 4.49 -16.30
N PRO A 58 13.12 3.79 -17.46
CA PRO A 58 12.00 3.99 -18.39
C PRO A 58 10.62 3.67 -17.80
N GLU A 59 10.55 2.65 -16.93
CA GLU A 59 9.32 2.28 -16.24
C GLU A 59 8.97 3.29 -15.15
N GLN A 60 9.96 3.82 -14.43
CA GLN A 60 9.77 4.92 -13.49
C GLN A 60 9.19 6.16 -14.18
N GLN A 61 9.69 6.52 -15.37
CA GLN A 61 9.15 7.63 -16.17
C GLN A 61 7.69 7.37 -16.56
N LEU A 62 7.35 6.13 -16.90
CA LEU A 62 5.97 5.75 -17.21
C LEU A 62 5.06 5.88 -15.97
N VAL A 63 5.53 5.43 -14.80
CA VAL A 63 4.80 5.59 -13.52
C VAL A 63 4.48 7.06 -13.27
N TRP A 64 5.45 7.96 -13.44
CA TRP A 64 5.22 9.39 -13.28
C TRP A 64 4.24 9.95 -14.30
N ALA A 65 4.39 9.61 -15.58
CA ALA A 65 3.57 10.14 -16.67
C ALA A 65 2.10 9.67 -16.60
N THR A 66 1.85 8.54 -15.95
CA THR A 66 0.51 7.94 -15.85
C THR A 66 -0.13 8.10 -14.47
N GLN A 67 0.50 8.83 -13.55
CA GLN A 67 -0.05 9.02 -12.21
C GLN A 67 -1.43 9.70 -12.25
N MET A 68 -2.29 9.30 -11.32
CA MET A 68 -3.56 9.96 -11.07
C MET A 68 -3.55 10.52 -9.64
N ALA A 69 -3.55 11.85 -9.53
CA ALA A 69 -3.42 12.53 -8.25
C ALA A 69 -4.70 12.38 -7.40
N PRO A 70 -4.61 11.81 -6.18
CA PRO A 70 -5.73 11.76 -5.26
C PRO A 70 -6.08 13.16 -4.73
N LEU A 71 -7.29 13.31 -4.19
CA LEU A 71 -7.67 14.51 -3.44
C LEU A 71 -6.79 14.62 -2.18
N ALA A 72 -6.36 15.82 -1.86
CA ALA A 72 -5.45 16.05 -0.72
C ALA A 72 -6.10 15.76 0.64
N ASP A 73 -7.41 15.92 0.76
CA ASP A 73 -8.17 15.64 1.96
C ASP A 73 -8.45 14.15 2.20
N LEU A 74 -8.24 13.30 1.18
CA LEU A 74 -8.52 11.85 1.24
C LEU A 74 -7.87 11.18 2.45
N PHE A 75 -6.61 11.52 2.74
CA PHE A 75 -5.86 10.91 3.83
C PHE A 75 -6.31 11.35 5.23
N GLY A 76 -7.01 12.48 5.32
CA GLY A 76 -7.61 13.00 6.53
C GLY A 76 -9.09 12.59 6.75
N GLN A 77 -9.68 11.87 5.80
CA GLN A 77 -11.08 11.43 5.93
C GLN A 77 -11.17 10.17 6.79
N PRO A 78 -12.13 10.10 7.74
CA PRO A 78 -12.38 8.88 8.50
C PRO A 78 -12.86 7.74 7.59
N VAL A 79 -12.33 6.55 7.79
CA VAL A 79 -12.75 5.35 7.07
C VAL A 79 -13.93 4.70 7.78
N PRO A 80 -15.09 4.56 7.15
CA PRO A 80 -16.25 3.90 7.76
C PRO A 80 -16.07 2.37 7.67
N GLY A 81 -15.95 1.73 8.81
CA GLY A 81 -15.84 0.28 8.93
C GLY A 81 -14.44 -0.27 8.61
N ALA A 82 -13.96 -1.17 9.45
CA ALA A 82 -12.70 -1.90 9.25
C ALA A 82 -13.00 -3.30 8.70
N ALA A 83 -13.16 -3.42 7.37
CA ALA A 83 -13.55 -4.68 6.72
C ALA A 83 -12.57 -5.84 6.98
N TRP A 84 -11.31 -5.55 7.29
CA TRP A 84 -10.30 -6.53 7.66
C TRP A 84 -10.61 -7.26 8.98
N LYS A 85 -11.46 -6.72 9.85
CA LYS A 85 -11.96 -7.41 11.06
C LYS A 85 -12.93 -8.54 10.74
N LEU A 86 -13.55 -8.50 9.57
CA LEU A 86 -14.64 -9.39 9.17
C LEU A 86 -14.24 -10.39 8.08
N LYS A 87 -13.05 -10.24 7.49
CA LYS A 87 -12.63 -11.02 6.30
C LYS A 87 -11.23 -11.61 6.49
N PRO A 88 -10.99 -12.82 5.96
CA PRO A 88 -9.62 -13.32 5.83
C PRO A 88 -8.77 -12.32 5.07
N THR A 89 -7.59 -12.03 5.60
CA THR A 89 -6.73 -10.96 5.08
C THR A 89 -5.33 -11.49 4.79
N SER A 90 -4.77 -11.09 3.65
CA SER A 90 -3.36 -11.23 3.30
C SER A 90 -2.73 -9.86 3.16
N TYR A 91 -1.44 -9.76 3.44
CA TYR A 91 -0.70 -8.50 3.34
C TYR A 91 0.65 -8.72 2.67
N ILE A 92 0.96 -7.91 1.66
CA ILE A 92 2.28 -7.83 1.04
C ILE A 92 2.99 -6.62 1.61
N VAL A 93 4.13 -6.84 2.26
CA VAL A 93 5.02 -5.79 2.78
C VAL A 93 6.14 -5.58 1.76
N GLY A 94 6.32 -4.34 1.31
CA GLY A 94 7.49 -3.92 0.55
C GLY A 94 8.62 -3.57 1.50
N THR A 95 9.69 -4.36 1.54
CA THR A 95 10.76 -4.15 2.52
C THR A 95 11.67 -2.96 2.20
N GLU A 96 11.60 -2.45 0.97
CA GLU A 96 12.33 -1.28 0.47
C GLU A 96 11.39 -0.10 0.18
N ASP A 97 10.14 -0.18 0.71
CA ASP A 97 9.14 0.86 0.53
C ASP A 97 9.54 2.15 1.26
N ARG A 98 9.68 3.23 0.49
CA ARG A 98 10.01 4.57 0.98
C ARG A 98 8.82 5.54 0.91
N THR A 99 7.63 4.99 0.68
CA THR A 99 6.33 5.70 0.70
C THR A 99 5.58 5.43 1.99
N ILE A 100 5.43 4.15 2.37
CA ILE A 100 4.89 3.72 3.66
C ILE A 100 5.97 2.90 4.38
N GLN A 101 6.35 3.33 5.57
CA GLN A 101 7.37 2.65 6.39
C GLN A 101 7.12 1.13 6.45
N PRO A 102 8.11 0.27 6.14
CA PRO A 102 7.96 -1.19 6.27
C PRO A 102 7.55 -1.63 7.67
N GLU A 103 8.03 -0.94 8.72
CA GLU A 103 7.65 -1.21 10.11
C GLU A 103 6.18 -0.91 10.37
N LEU A 104 5.65 0.18 9.79
CA LEU A 104 4.22 0.46 9.84
C LEU A 104 3.42 -0.61 9.11
N GLN A 105 3.85 -1.03 7.93
CA GLN A 105 3.21 -2.11 7.17
C GLN A 105 3.16 -3.43 8.00
N ARG A 106 4.26 -3.80 8.65
CA ARG A 106 4.33 -4.97 9.55
C ARG A 106 3.39 -4.85 10.75
N PHE A 107 3.34 -3.65 11.36
CA PHE A 107 2.39 -3.36 12.44
C PHE A 107 0.95 -3.54 11.99
N LEU A 108 0.58 -2.97 10.84
CA LEU A 108 -0.77 -3.08 10.26
C LEU A 108 -1.12 -4.54 9.95
N ALA A 109 -0.22 -5.26 9.30
CA ALA A 109 -0.40 -6.68 8.97
C ALA A 109 -0.61 -7.55 10.23
N LYS A 110 0.16 -7.29 11.29
CA LYS A 110 0.02 -7.97 12.60
C LYS A 110 -1.32 -7.62 13.25
N ARG A 111 -1.72 -6.36 13.27
CA ARG A 111 -3.02 -5.91 13.82
C ARG A 111 -4.19 -6.60 13.14
N MET A 112 -4.13 -6.77 11.83
CA MET A 112 -5.14 -7.46 11.04
C MET A 112 -5.10 -8.99 11.17
N ASN A 113 -4.11 -9.56 11.85
CA ASN A 113 -3.83 -10.99 11.83
C ASN A 113 -3.75 -11.54 10.39
N ALA A 114 -3.13 -10.77 9.49
CA ALA A 114 -3.03 -11.08 8.08
C ALA A 114 -1.99 -12.17 7.81
N LYS A 115 -2.19 -12.95 6.73
CA LYS A 115 -1.13 -13.79 6.16
C LYS A 115 -0.12 -12.87 5.48
N VAL A 116 1.09 -12.74 6.03
CA VAL A 116 2.12 -11.83 5.55
C VAL A 116 3.00 -12.48 4.48
N THR A 117 3.33 -11.71 3.45
CA THR A 117 4.39 -11.99 2.47
C THR A 117 5.27 -10.75 2.38
N GLU A 118 6.56 -10.87 2.66
CA GLU A 118 7.53 -9.78 2.46
C GLU A 118 8.23 -9.92 1.11
N LEU A 119 8.34 -8.81 0.39
CA LEU A 119 9.02 -8.72 -0.90
C LEU A 119 10.09 -7.62 -0.83
N ALA A 120 11.29 -7.90 -1.34
CA ALA A 120 12.30 -6.87 -1.57
C ALA A 120 11.85 -6.01 -2.76
N SER A 121 10.98 -5.04 -2.49
CA SER A 121 10.39 -4.15 -3.47
C SER A 121 10.08 -2.79 -2.86
N SER A 122 9.96 -1.80 -3.74
CA SER A 122 9.41 -0.49 -3.42
C SER A 122 7.89 -0.55 -3.15
N HIS A 123 7.20 0.59 -3.22
CA HIS A 123 5.75 0.71 -2.96
C HIS A 123 4.86 -0.01 -3.98
N VAL A 124 5.38 -0.37 -5.15
CA VAL A 124 4.61 -0.92 -6.28
C VAL A 124 5.07 -2.33 -6.70
N PRO A 125 5.06 -3.33 -5.79
CA PRO A 125 5.52 -4.68 -6.09
C PRO A 125 4.73 -5.35 -7.22
N MET A 126 3.52 -4.88 -7.52
CA MET A 126 2.75 -5.36 -8.66
C MET A 126 3.40 -5.05 -10.01
N LEU A 127 4.28 -4.05 -10.07
CA LEU A 127 5.04 -3.70 -11.26
C LEU A 127 6.39 -4.43 -11.31
N SER A 128 7.14 -4.46 -10.20
CA SER A 128 8.47 -5.07 -10.15
C SER A 128 8.44 -6.59 -9.98
N GLN A 129 7.44 -7.13 -9.26
CA GLN A 129 7.31 -8.55 -8.95
C GLN A 129 5.89 -9.08 -9.20
N PRO A 130 5.29 -8.89 -10.41
CA PRO A 130 3.88 -9.18 -10.70
C PRO A 130 3.52 -10.64 -10.43
N ARG A 131 4.43 -11.58 -10.69
CA ARG A 131 4.21 -13.00 -10.44
C ARG A 131 4.01 -13.29 -8.95
N ARG A 132 4.81 -12.68 -8.08
CA ARG A 132 4.72 -12.87 -6.63
C ARG A 132 3.41 -12.29 -6.07
N VAL A 133 3.03 -11.12 -6.54
CA VAL A 133 1.74 -10.50 -6.19
C VAL A 133 0.58 -11.36 -6.65
N TYR A 134 0.62 -11.86 -7.89
CA TYR A 134 -0.38 -12.79 -8.43
C TYR A 134 -0.53 -14.05 -7.57
N GLU A 135 0.58 -14.67 -7.14
CA GLU A 135 0.56 -15.88 -6.28
C GLU A 135 -0.18 -15.61 -4.96
N VAL A 136 0.07 -14.46 -4.31
CA VAL A 136 -0.63 -14.09 -3.07
C VAL A 136 -2.13 -13.89 -3.30
N ILE A 137 -2.51 -13.21 -4.39
CA ILE A 137 -3.92 -12.98 -4.72
C ILE A 137 -4.62 -14.31 -5.03
N ARG A 138 -4.00 -15.17 -5.84
CA ARG A 138 -4.52 -16.51 -6.17
C ARG A 138 -4.70 -17.36 -4.92
N ASP A 139 -3.73 -17.34 -4.00
CA ASP A 139 -3.79 -18.13 -2.77
C ASP A 139 -4.89 -17.61 -1.84
N ALA A 140 -5.05 -16.28 -1.73
CA ALA A 140 -6.15 -15.68 -0.99
C ALA A 140 -7.51 -16.11 -1.54
N ALA A 141 -7.67 -16.13 -2.85
CA ALA A 141 -8.88 -16.60 -3.53
C ALA A 141 -9.12 -18.11 -3.35
N GLY A 142 -8.08 -18.95 -3.49
CA GLY A 142 -8.17 -20.40 -3.35
C GLY A 142 -8.48 -20.90 -1.93
N ASN A 143 -8.05 -20.17 -0.91
CA ASN A 143 -8.36 -20.49 0.48
C ASN A 143 -9.85 -20.33 0.81
N ILE A 144 -10.58 -19.54 0.05
CA ILE A 144 -12.03 -19.33 0.23
C ILE A 144 -12.78 -20.56 -0.24
N GLN A 145 -12.41 -21.12 -1.39
CA GLN A 145 -13.07 -22.31 -1.95
C GLN A 145 -12.93 -23.52 -1.02
N ARG A 146 -11.77 -23.67 -0.34
CA ARG A 146 -11.53 -24.74 0.63
C ARG A 146 -12.27 -24.59 1.97
N ARG A 147 -12.72 -23.37 2.32
CA ARG A 147 -13.52 -23.13 3.53
C ARG A 147 -15.03 -23.20 3.30
N ALA A 148 -15.46 -23.19 2.03
CA ALA A 148 -16.87 -23.27 1.64
C ALA A 148 -17.30 -24.68 1.22
N ALA A 149 -16.37 -25.64 1.14
CA ALA A 149 -16.59 -27.08 0.92
C ALA A 149 -16.50 -27.85 2.21
#